data_60b4310ba97cb192a3a4c895cf986853
#
_entry.id   60b4310ba97cb192a3a4c895cf986853
#
_cell.length_a   1.000
_cell.length_b   1.000
_cell.length_c   1.000
_cell.angle_alpha   90.00
_cell.angle_beta   90.00
_cell.angle_gamma   90.00
#
_symmetry.space_group_name_H-M   'P 1'
#
loop_
_entity.id
_entity.type
_entity.pdbx_description
1 polymer ?
#
loop_
_entity_poly.entity_id
_entity_poly.type
_entity_poly.pdbx_seq_one_letter_code
_entity_poly.pdbx_strand_id
1 'polypeptide(L)'
;CEANHWQDPEASLGKPLDARKYYGEMAMASLERRFDNEPGLVVISPATPGSNGITRDFRERAGAHYVDTGITEEHAAAFAAGIARAGGRPVLATSATFFQRTFDQLQQELALNHVPATLLIFGAGISGADNTHSGTFDMTMFANVPDVTCLAPASGEQMLDMLAWATGPSGHGVVAIRMPGEQILALERAADMAFDPLQRAEEHDPAVNIAGACPFARYQIVQPGRDVAILGLGNTMPLAAEITSALAENDEEHAAITATLVDALQY
;
A
#
# COMPACT_ATOMS: atom_id res chain seq x y z
N CYS A 1 17.95 6.04 -17.70
CA CYS A 1 16.70 5.24 -17.49
C CYS A 1 15.44 6.10 -17.49
N GLU A 2 15.50 7.38 -17.04
CA GLU A 2 14.34 8.27 -17.04
C GLU A 2 13.90 8.68 -18.47
N ALA A 3 14.80 8.72 -19.43
CA ALA A 3 14.48 9.13 -20.81
C ALA A 3 13.49 8.21 -21.55
N ASN A 4 13.40 6.93 -21.15
CA ASN A 4 12.49 5.97 -21.79
C ASN A 4 11.10 5.94 -21.15
N HIS A 5 10.90 6.67 -20.05
CA HIS A 5 9.60 6.84 -19.39
C HIS A 5 9.02 8.24 -19.60
N TRP A 6 9.54 8.97 -20.57
CA TRP A 6 9.00 10.26 -20.95
C TRP A 6 7.58 10.05 -21.51
N GLN A 7 6.58 10.35 -20.71
CA GLN A 7 5.22 10.46 -21.18
C GLN A 7 5.06 11.90 -21.70
N ASP A 8 4.63 12.02 -22.95
CA ASP A 8 4.22 13.29 -23.50
C ASP A 8 3.21 13.96 -22.58
N PRO A 9 3.48 15.17 -22.05
CA PRO A 9 2.54 15.86 -21.17
C PRO A 9 1.16 16.05 -21.81
N GLU A 10 1.09 16.27 -23.12
CA GLU A 10 -0.19 16.38 -23.85
C GLU A 10 -0.91 15.04 -23.98
N ALA A 11 -0.20 13.93 -24.08
CA ALA A 11 -0.78 12.59 -24.09
C ALA A 11 -1.25 12.15 -22.69
N SER A 12 -0.83 12.84 -21.64
CA SER A 12 -1.26 12.59 -20.26
C SER A 12 -2.54 13.35 -19.90
N LEU A 13 -2.87 14.42 -20.65
CA LEU A 13 -4.11 15.16 -20.49
C LEU A 13 -5.30 14.26 -20.89
N GLY A 14 -6.09 13.84 -19.92
CA GLY A 14 -7.27 12.99 -20.10
C GLY A 14 -7.07 11.49 -19.89
N LYS A 15 -5.87 11.03 -19.54
CA LYS A 15 -5.71 9.68 -19.02
C LYS A 15 -6.28 9.59 -17.59
N PRO A 16 -6.94 8.47 -17.22
CA PRO A 16 -7.33 8.25 -15.83
C PRO A 16 -6.09 8.35 -14.93
N LEU A 17 -6.24 8.94 -13.75
CA LEU A 17 -5.19 8.96 -12.75
C LEU A 17 -4.76 7.52 -12.46
N ASP A 18 -3.47 7.28 -12.54
CA ASP A 18 -2.84 6.01 -12.17
C ASP A 18 -2.91 5.86 -10.65
N ALA A 19 -3.56 4.81 -10.16
CA ALA A 19 -3.71 4.57 -8.73
C ALA A 19 -2.37 4.49 -8.00
N ARG A 20 -1.34 3.94 -8.64
CA ARG A 20 0.01 3.85 -8.05
C ARG A 20 0.58 5.24 -7.79
N LYS A 21 0.40 6.17 -8.73
CA LYS A 21 0.84 7.55 -8.55
C LYS A 21 0.00 8.25 -7.49
N TYR A 22 -1.31 8.14 -7.58
CA TYR A 22 -2.22 8.79 -6.65
C TYR A 22 -1.95 8.41 -5.19
N TYR A 23 -1.98 7.12 -4.87
CA TYR A 23 -1.74 6.65 -3.50
C TYR A 23 -0.29 6.78 -3.08
N GLY A 24 0.64 6.76 -4.02
CA GLY A 24 2.04 7.05 -3.76
C GLY A 24 2.28 8.49 -3.34
N GLU A 25 1.72 9.47 -4.06
CA GLU A 25 1.79 10.88 -3.69
C GLU A 25 1.14 11.13 -2.33
N MET A 26 -0.03 10.52 -2.06
CA MET A 26 -0.72 10.58 -0.78
C MET A 26 0.16 10.02 0.37
N ALA A 27 0.76 8.87 0.17
CA ALA A 27 1.64 8.25 1.16
C ALA A 27 2.90 9.10 1.41
N MET A 28 3.54 9.60 0.35
CA MET A 28 4.72 10.45 0.46
C MET A 28 4.42 11.78 1.17
N ALA A 29 3.31 12.42 0.86
CA ALA A 29 2.89 13.64 1.54
C ALA A 29 2.66 13.42 3.05
N SER A 30 2.03 12.30 3.42
CA SER A 30 1.86 11.93 4.83
C SER A 30 3.19 11.71 5.56
N LEU A 31 4.17 11.09 4.92
CA LEU A 31 5.51 10.89 5.50
C LEU A 31 6.30 12.20 5.60
N GLU A 32 6.25 13.04 4.55
CA GLU A 32 6.98 14.30 4.46
C GLU A 32 6.65 15.25 5.62
N ARG A 33 5.40 15.32 6.05
CA ARG A 33 4.96 16.13 7.20
C ARG A 33 5.69 15.81 8.52
N ARG A 34 6.31 14.64 8.59
CA ARG A 34 6.95 14.13 9.80
C ARG A 34 8.47 14.28 9.81
N PHE A 35 9.08 14.58 8.66
CA PHE A 35 10.54 14.59 8.50
C PHE A 35 11.27 15.54 9.46
N ASP A 36 10.73 16.74 9.68
CA ASP A 36 11.33 17.72 10.60
C ASP A 36 11.42 17.21 12.06
N ASN A 37 10.49 16.36 12.46
CA ASN A 37 10.41 15.84 13.82
C ASN A 37 10.96 14.40 13.95
N GLU A 38 11.21 13.73 12.83
CA GLU A 38 11.55 12.31 12.76
C GLU A 38 12.74 12.07 11.82
N PRO A 39 13.96 12.48 12.22
CA PRO A 39 15.15 12.42 11.35
C PRO A 39 15.53 10.99 10.92
N GLY A 40 15.05 9.98 11.63
CA GLY A 40 15.28 8.58 11.29
C GLY A 40 14.25 7.98 10.32
N LEU A 41 13.21 8.72 9.90
CA LEU A 41 12.23 8.27 8.92
C LEU A 41 12.82 8.44 7.50
N VAL A 42 13.00 7.34 6.77
CA VAL A 42 13.69 7.34 5.47
C VAL A 42 12.91 6.52 4.46
N VAL A 43 12.62 7.12 3.31
CA VAL A 43 12.01 6.46 2.15
C VAL A 43 13.11 5.93 1.23
N ILE A 44 13.00 4.66 0.87
CA ILE A 44 13.94 3.98 -0.04
C ILE A 44 13.15 3.50 -1.26
N SER A 45 13.63 3.81 -2.46
CA SER A 45 13.00 3.32 -3.69
C SER A 45 14.06 2.85 -4.69
N PRO A 46 14.11 1.56 -5.03
CA PRO A 46 15.04 1.04 -6.02
C PRO A 46 14.56 1.37 -7.45
N ALA A 47 15.10 2.44 -8.04
CA ALA A 47 14.99 2.87 -9.44
C ALA A 47 13.58 3.07 -10.04
N THR A 48 12.50 2.98 -9.24
CA THR A 48 11.13 3.13 -9.76
C THR A 48 10.29 4.22 -9.07
N PRO A 49 10.89 5.38 -8.68
CA PRO A 49 10.15 6.36 -7.90
C PRO A 49 8.95 6.95 -8.66
N GLY A 50 9.14 7.34 -9.91
CA GLY A 50 8.11 8.06 -10.67
C GLY A 50 6.86 7.23 -10.95
N SER A 51 6.98 5.92 -11.17
CA SER A 51 5.83 5.03 -11.37
C SER A 51 5.04 4.77 -10.09
N ASN A 52 5.63 5.05 -8.94
CA ASN A 52 5.02 4.83 -7.62
C ASN A 52 4.66 6.15 -6.90
N GLY A 53 4.46 7.24 -7.65
CA GLY A 53 4.06 8.53 -7.08
C GLY A 53 5.12 9.21 -6.22
N ILE A 54 6.37 8.73 -6.23
CA ILE A 54 7.50 9.38 -5.57
C ILE A 54 8.06 10.41 -6.54
N THR A 55 7.43 11.58 -6.55
CA THR A 55 7.69 12.62 -7.54
C THR A 55 9.08 13.20 -7.42
N ARG A 56 9.56 13.92 -8.47
CA ARG A 56 10.83 14.63 -8.42
C ARG A 56 10.80 15.69 -7.33
N ASP A 57 9.73 16.46 -7.24
CA ASP A 57 9.58 17.54 -6.27
C ASP A 57 9.63 17.01 -4.83
N PHE A 58 8.96 15.88 -4.56
CA PHE A 58 9.07 15.20 -3.26
C PHE A 58 10.52 14.83 -2.97
N ARG A 59 11.24 14.19 -3.90
CA ARG A 59 12.62 13.74 -3.70
C ARG A 59 13.59 14.91 -3.43
N GLU A 60 13.37 16.06 -4.10
CA GLU A 60 14.16 17.26 -3.87
C GLU A 60 13.91 17.85 -2.47
N ARG A 61 12.64 17.89 -2.00
CA ARG A 61 12.31 18.38 -0.65
C ARG A 61 12.71 17.41 0.45
N ALA A 62 12.53 16.11 0.23
CA ALA A 62 12.87 15.07 1.20
C ALA A 62 14.37 15.02 1.55
N GLY A 63 15.26 15.41 0.62
CA GLY A 63 16.68 15.47 0.87
C GLY A 63 17.26 14.17 1.46
N ALA A 64 17.78 14.22 2.68
CA ALA A 64 18.35 13.05 3.36
C ALA A 64 17.33 11.98 3.76
N HIS A 65 16.03 12.28 3.73
CA HIS A 65 14.96 11.34 4.00
C HIS A 65 14.57 10.48 2.79
N TYR A 66 15.24 10.65 1.65
CA TYR A 66 15.00 9.85 0.46
C TYR A 66 16.30 9.26 -0.09
N VAL A 67 16.27 7.95 -0.41
CA VAL A 67 17.40 7.26 -1.03
C VAL A 67 16.92 6.43 -2.22
N ASP A 68 17.54 6.64 -3.37
CA ASP A 68 17.43 5.77 -4.55
C ASP A 68 18.66 4.86 -4.61
N THR A 69 18.43 3.56 -4.49
CA THR A 69 19.52 2.57 -4.52
C THR A 69 19.87 2.10 -5.95
N GLY A 70 19.19 2.65 -6.95
CA GLY A 70 19.28 2.11 -8.31
C GLY A 70 18.54 0.78 -8.45
N ILE A 71 18.80 0.03 -9.53
CA ILE A 71 18.17 -1.29 -9.77
C ILE A 71 18.86 -2.35 -8.91
N THR A 72 18.67 -2.27 -7.60
CA THR A 72 19.29 -3.13 -6.59
C THR A 72 18.32 -3.37 -5.43
N GLU A 73 17.23 -4.05 -5.71
CA GLU A 73 16.16 -4.28 -4.73
C GLU A 73 16.67 -5.06 -3.51
N GLU A 74 17.53 -6.04 -3.72
CA GLU A 74 18.16 -6.82 -2.65
C GLU A 74 18.99 -5.92 -1.70
N HIS A 75 19.78 -5.01 -2.29
CA HIS A 75 20.52 -4.03 -1.51
C HIS A 75 19.59 -3.06 -0.76
N ALA A 76 18.50 -2.63 -1.40
CA ALA A 76 17.52 -1.75 -0.77
C ALA A 76 16.92 -2.37 0.50
N ALA A 77 16.61 -3.67 0.48
CA ALA A 77 16.11 -4.38 1.66
C ALA A 77 17.19 -4.51 2.75
N ALA A 78 18.41 -4.86 2.41
CA ALA A 78 19.53 -4.92 3.37
C ALA A 78 19.86 -3.52 3.93
N PHE A 79 19.80 -2.48 3.11
CA PHE A 79 19.99 -1.10 3.53
C PHE A 79 18.90 -0.63 4.50
N ALA A 80 17.63 -1.01 4.24
CA ALA A 80 16.53 -0.77 5.17
C ALA A 80 16.80 -1.42 6.54
N ALA A 81 17.27 -2.67 6.57
CA ALA A 81 17.67 -3.33 7.80
C ALA A 81 18.78 -2.57 8.55
N GLY A 82 19.76 -2.05 7.83
CA GLY A 82 20.83 -1.23 8.39
C GLY A 82 20.32 0.05 9.06
N ILE A 83 19.41 0.77 8.40
CA ILE A 83 18.75 1.96 8.95
C ILE A 83 17.97 1.60 10.23
N ALA A 84 17.19 0.52 10.19
CA ALA A 84 16.40 0.09 11.34
C ALA A 84 17.28 -0.30 12.54
N ARG A 85 18.38 -0.99 12.30
CA ARG A 85 19.37 -1.33 13.37
C ARG A 85 20.05 -0.10 13.95
N ALA A 86 20.16 0.97 13.19
CA ALA A 86 20.65 2.27 13.67
C ALA A 86 19.56 3.10 14.40
N GLY A 87 18.37 2.55 14.59
CA GLY A 87 17.25 3.22 15.27
C GLY A 87 16.38 4.08 14.33
N GLY A 88 16.59 4.00 13.03
CA GLY A 88 15.74 4.65 12.04
C GLY A 88 14.49 3.84 11.71
N ARG A 89 13.63 4.44 10.88
CA ARG A 89 12.36 3.85 10.41
C ARG A 89 12.33 3.86 8.88
N PRO A 90 12.82 2.81 8.24
CA PRO A 90 12.85 2.71 6.79
C PRO A 90 11.46 2.41 6.22
N VAL A 91 11.14 3.04 5.10
CA VAL A 91 9.98 2.78 4.26
C VAL A 91 10.50 2.38 2.88
N LEU A 92 10.46 1.09 2.56
CA LEU A 92 10.89 0.57 1.26
C LEU A 92 9.69 0.52 0.32
N ALA A 93 9.75 1.29 -0.76
CA ALA A 93 8.66 1.48 -1.71
C ALA A 93 9.04 1.01 -3.11
N THR A 94 8.45 -0.10 -3.57
CA THR A 94 8.65 -0.60 -4.94
C THR A 94 7.45 -1.44 -5.41
N SER A 95 7.51 -1.93 -6.65
CA SER A 95 6.45 -2.78 -7.21
C SER A 95 6.48 -4.19 -6.65
N ALA A 96 5.31 -4.81 -6.53
CA ALA A 96 5.14 -6.18 -6.06
C ALA A 96 6.06 -7.18 -6.78
N THR A 97 6.15 -7.07 -8.11
CA THR A 97 7.03 -7.94 -8.91
C THR A 97 8.51 -7.79 -8.55
N PHE A 98 8.96 -6.60 -8.14
CA PHE A 98 10.36 -6.37 -7.80
C PHE A 98 10.72 -6.83 -6.40
N PHE A 99 9.75 -6.89 -5.49
CA PHE A 99 9.95 -7.51 -4.18
C PHE A 99 10.35 -8.99 -4.27
N GLN A 100 10.03 -9.70 -5.36
CA GLN A 100 10.47 -11.08 -5.55
C GLN A 100 11.99 -11.25 -5.48
N ARG A 101 12.76 -10.21 -5.86
CA ARG A 101 14.22 -10.22 -5.80
C ARG A 101 14.77 -10.07 -4.37
N THR A 102 13.93 -9.64 -3.44
CA THR A 102 14.33 -9.35 -2.05
C THR A 102 13.99 -10.47 -1.07
N PHE A 103 13.49 -11.62 -1.54
CA PHE A 103 12.92 -12.65 -0.67
C PHE A 103 13.91 -13.14 0.40
N ASP A 104 15.17 -13.36 0.04
CA ASP A 104 16.23 -13.74 0.99
C ASP A 104 16.48 -12.63 2.03
N GLN A 105 16.63 -11.38 1.58
CA GLN A 105 16.89 -10.24 2.47
C GLN A 105 15.72 -9.92 3.40
N LEU A 106 14.49 -10.14 2.94
CA LEU A 106 13.31 -10.02 3.82
C LEU A 106 13.37 -11.02 4.98
N GLN A 107 13.83 -12.24 4.71
CA GLN A 107 14.00 -13.26 5.75
C GLN A 107 15.25 -13.02 6.60
N GLN A 108 16.42 -12.90 5.98
CA GLN A 108 17.71 -12.88 6.68
C GLN A 108 17.98 -11.55 7.36
N GLU A 109 17.69 -10.43 6.67
CA GLU A 109 18.08 -9.11 7.17
C GLU A 109 16.99 -8.46 8.04
N LEU A 110 15.72 -8.65 7.68
CA LEU A 110 14.61 -8.02 8.39
C LEU A 110 13.97 -8.96 9.40
N ALA A 111 13.37 -10.07 8.99
CA ALA A 111 12.55 -10.93 9.84
C ALA A 111 13.40 -11.61 10.93
N LEU A 112 14.46 -12.32 10.59
CA LEU A 112 15.33 -13.01 11.57
C LEU A 112 16.04 -12.06 12.53
N ASN A 113 16.29 -10.83 12.11
CA ASN A 113 16.88 -9.81 13.00
C ASN A 113 15.85 -9.04 13.81
N HIS A 114 14.55 -9.29 13.61
CA HIS A 114 13.45 -8.60 14.28
C HIS A 114 13.56 -7.06 14.21
N VAL A 115 13.99 -6.53 13.07
CA VAL A 115 14.13 -5.09 12.86
C VAL A 115 12.88 -4.52 12.14
N PRO A 116 12.40 -3.34 12.54
CA PRO A 116 11.21 -2.76 11.94
C PRO A 116 11.50 -2.21 10.52
N ALA A 117 10.59 -2.48 9.60
CA ALA A 117 10.59 -1.86 8.28
C ALA A 117 9.16 -1.80 7.74
N THR A 118 8.82 -0.72 7.03
CA THR A 118 7.54 -0.62 6.31
C THR A 118 7.79 -0.85 4.84
N LEU A 119 7.05 -1.77 4.23
CA LEU A 119 7.15 -2.13 2.82
C LEU A 119 5.89 -1.64 2.10
N LEU A 120 6.01 -0.70 1.17
CA LEU A 120 4.91 -0.24 0.33
C LEU A 120 4.93 -1.01 -0.99
N ILE A 121 3.91 -1.87 -1.18
CA ILE A 121 3.84 -2.82 -2.29
C ILE A 121 2.92 -2.25 -3.36
N PHE A 122 3.49 -1.65 -4.40
CA PHE A 122 2.76 -1.08 -5.52
C PHE A 122 2.43 -2.14 -6.58
N GLY A 123 1.29 -1.98 -7.25
CA GLY A 123 0.84 -2.94 -8.27
C GLY A 123 0.61 -4.33 -7.70
N ALA A 124 0.11 -4.40 -6.48
CA ALA A 124 -0.21 -5.62 -5.76
C ALA A 124 -1.36 -6.40 -6.42
N GLY A 125 -1.29 -7.71 -6.41
CA GLY A 125 -2.30 -8.59 -6.99
C GLY A 125 -2.23 -8.67 -8.51
N ILE A 126 -3.33 -9.11 -9.12
CA ILE A 126 -3.44 -9.22 -10.59
C ILE A 126 -3.72 -7.82 -11.14
N SER A 127 -2.73 -7.24 -11.81
CA SER A 127 -2.90 -6.00 -12.55
C SER A 127 -3.05 -6.32 -14.04
N GLY A 128 -4.05 -5.73 -14.69
CA GLY A 128 -4.33 -5.97 -16.12
C GLY A 128 -3.34 -5.33 -17.09
N ALA A 129 -2.32 -4.64 -16.61
CA ALA A 129 -1.49 -3.77 -17.43
C ALA A 129 -0.27 -4.46 -18.07
N ASP A 130 0.31 -5.47 -17.45
CA ASP A 130 1.54 -6.11 -17.92
C ASP A 130 1.71 -7.52 -17.34
N ASN A 131 1.96 -8.49 -18.18
CA ASN A 131 2.19 -9.88 -17.77
C ASN A 131 3.46 -10.07 -16.94
N THR A 132 4.41 -9.15 -17.01
CA THR A 132 5.72 -9.23 -16.35
C THR A 132 5.81 -8.39 -15.09
N HIS A 133 4.86 -7.46 -14.87
CA HIS A 133 4.87 -6.51 -13.76
C HIS A 133 3.59 -6.61 -12.93
N SER A 134 3.11 -7.83 -12.68
CA SER A 134 1.96 -8.08 -11.82
C SER A 134 2.39 -8.61 -10.44
N GLY A 135 1.57 -8.35 -9.43
CA GLY A 135 1.75 -8.86 -8.08
C GLY A 135 1.08 -10.21 -7.83
N THR A 136 0.99 -11.08 -8.84
CA THR A 136 0.26 -12.36 -8.76
C THR A 136 0.68 -13.23 -7.58
N PHE A 137 1.95 -13.18 -7.20
CA PHE A 137 2.54 -14.01 -6.14
C PHE A 137 2.86 -13.24 -4.85
N ASP A 138 2.50 -11.96 -4.76
CA ASP A 138 2.89 -11.10 -3.64
C ASP A 138 2.39 -11.63 -2.29
N MET A 139 1.12 -11.99 -2.18
CA MET A 139 0.54 -12.52 -0.94
C MET A 139 1.26 -13.78 -0.47
N THR A 140 1.44 -14.75 -1.37
CA THR A 140 2.11 -16.01 -1.05
C THR A 140 3.56 -15.78 -0.64
N MET A 141 4.25 -14.86 -1.31
CA MET A 141 5.64 -14.53 -1.01
C MET A 141 5.78 -13.95 0.40
N PHE A 142 5.01 -12.91 0.74
CA PHE A 142 5.10 -12.28 2.05
C PHE A 142 4.59 -13.18 3.18
N ALA A 143 3.56 -14.01 2.92
CA ALA A 143 3.06 -14.98 3.90
C ALA A 143 4.07 -16.08 4.27
N ASN A 144 5.11 -16.29 3.44
CA ASN A 144 6.20 -17.23 3.74
C ASN A 144 7.38 -16.59 4.49
N VAL A 145 7.35 -15.28 4.74
CA VAL A 145 8.37 -14.60 5.56
C VAL A 145 7.85 -14.52 7.00
N PRO A 146 8.56 -15.10 7.99
CA PRO A 146 8.11 -15.07 9.38
C PRO A 146 7.97 -13.66 9.93
N ASP A 147 7.02 -13.46 10.83
CA ASP A 147 6.81 -12.20 11.58
C ASP A 147 6.55 -10.96 10.71
N VAL A 148 6.11 -11.14 9.47
CA VAL A 148 5.64 -10.04 8.62
C VAL A 148 4.14 -9.82 8.84
N THR A 149 3.76 -8.61 9.22
CA THR A 149 2.37 -8.19 9.24
C THR A 149 1.98 -7.70 7.85
N CYS A 150 1.06 -8.41 7.19
CA CYS A 150 0.61 -8.08 5.84
C CYS A 150 -0.75 -7.38 5.86
N LEU A 151 -0.80 -6.12 5.45
CA LEU A 151 -1.97 -5.26 5.45
C LEU A 151 -2.45 -4.99 4.02
N ALA A 152 -3.76 -4.93 3.82
CA ALA A 152 -4.37 -4.69 2.51
C ALA A 152 -5.53 -3.69 2.64
N PRO A 153 -5.27 -2.38 2.59
CA PRO A 153 -6.28 -1.35 2.71
C PRO A 153 -7.26 -1.38 1.53
N ALA A 154 -8.54 -1.14 1.83
CA ALA A 154 -9.63 -1.01 0.87
C ALA A 154 -10.01 0.46 0.59
N SER A 155 -9.26 1.41 1.13
CA SER A 155 -9.39 2.85 0.85
C SER A 155 -8.07 3.59 1.08
N GLY A 156 -7.98 4.83 0.59
CA GLY A 156 -6.84 5.72 0.85
C GLY A 156 -6.72 6.06 2.33
N GLU A 157 -7.82 6.21 3.04
CA GLU A 157 -7.80 6.52 4.47
C GLU A 157 -7.33 5.34 5.31
N GLN A 158 -7.81 4.13 5.02
CA GLN A 158 -7.25 2.93 5.64
C GLN A 158 -5.75 2.79 5.36
N MET A 159 -5.32 3.12 4.14
CA MET A 159 -3.89 3.11 3.78
C MET A 159 -3.09 4.10 4.64
N LEU A 160 -3.59 5.31 4.84
CA LEU A 160 -2.92 6.31 5.68
C LEU A 160 -2.88 5.89 7.15
N ASP A 161 -3.96 5.32 7.68
CA ASP A 161 -4.00 4.76 9.04
C ASP A 161 -2.97 3.62 9.21
N MET A 162 -2.92 2.69 8.25
CA MET A 162 -1.96 1.59 8.24
C MET A 162 -0.52 2.10 8.15
N LEU A 163 -0.26 3.11 7.30
CA LEU A 163 1.04 3.73 7.16
C LEU A 163 1.48 4.44 8.45
N ALA A 164 0.59 5.22 9.06
CA ALA A 164 0.86 5.91 10.31
C ALA A 164 1.20 4.92 11.44
N TRP A 165 0.46 3.82 11.56
CA TRP A 165 0.75 2.76 12.52
C TRP A 165 2.07 2.05 12.21
N ALA A 166 2.29 1.62 10.98
CA ALA A 166 3.49 0.88 10.57
C ALA A 166 4.79 1.67 10.78
N THR A 167 4.73 2.98 10.56
CA THR A 167 5.86 3.91 10.75
C THR A 167 5.86 4.59 12.11
N GLY A 168 5.02 4.12 13.05
CA GLY A 168 4.93 4.65 14.40
C GLY A 168 6.20 4.47 15.24
N PRO A 169 6.30 5.18 16.38
CA PRO A 169 7.52 5.23 17.18
C PRO A 169 7.86 3.90 17.87
N SER A 170 6.90 3.00 18.05
CA SER A 170 7.07 1.75 18.78
C SER A 170 7.81 0.65 18.01
N GLY A 171 7.94 0.79 16.69
CA GLY A 171 8.51 -0.21 15.79
C GLY A 171 7.71 -1.52 15.82
N HIS A 172 6.94 -1.81 14.80
CA HIS A 172 5.99 -2.93 14.77
C HIS A 172 6.52 -4.17 14.03
N GLY A 173 7.84 -4.32 13.93
CA GLY A 173 8.46 -5.34 13.09
C GLY A 173 8.35 -5.01 11.60
N VAL A 174 8.32 -6.03 10.76
CA VAL A 174 8.15 -5.83 9.31
C VAL A 174 6.67 -5.73 8.98
N VAL A 175 6.27 -4.61 8.40
CA VAL A 175 4.87 -4.38 7.97
C VAL A 175 4.83 -4.18 6.46
N ALA A 176 4.12 -5.05 5.76
CA ALA A 176 3.91 -4.99 4.33
C ALA A 176 2.50 -4.43 4.04
N ILE A 177 2.41 -3.29 3.36
CA ILE A 177 1.15 -2.64 2.98
C ILE A 177 0.97 -2.78 1.47
N ARG A 178 -0.07 -3.52 1.05
CA ARG A 178 -0.46 -3.64 -0.36
C ARG A 178 -1.22 -2.39 -0.78
N MET A 179 -0.56 -1.54 -1.57
CA MET A 179 -1.13 -0.24 -1.96
C MET A 179 -2.44 -0.40 -2.75
N PRO A 180 -3.45 0.48 -2.51
CA PRO A 180 -4.71 0.42 -3.21
C PRO A 180 -4.53 0.56 -4.74
N GLY A 181 -5.41 -0.08 -5.49
CA GLY A 181 -5.37 -0.15 -6.95
C GLY A 181 -6.48 0.64 -7.64
N GLU A 182 -6.57 0.48 -8.97
CA GLU A 182 -7.45 1.26 -9.83
C GLU A 182 -8.94 1.15 -9.49
N GLN A 183 -9.41 -0.02 -9.03
CA GLN A 183 -10.81 -0.20 -8.69
C GLN A 183 -11.21 0.60 -7.44
N ILE A 184 -10.34 0.62 -6.43
CA ILE A 184 -10.54 1.44 -5.22
C ILE A 184 -10.51 2.93 -5.61
N LEU A 185 -9.52 3.35 -6.39
CA LEU A 185 -9.41 4.72 -6.88
C LEU A 185 -10.65 5.16 -7.64
N ALA A 186 -11.19 4.30 -8.50
CA ALA A 186 -12.40 4.60 -9.27
C ALA A 186 -13.62 4.82 -8.38
N LEU A 187 -13.81 4.00 -7.34
CA LEU A 187 -14.90 4.15 -6.38
C LEU A 187 -14.77 5.43 -5.55
N GLU A 188 -13.59 5.72 -5.04
CA GLU A 188 -13.34 6.93 -4.24
C GLU A 188 -13.58 8.19 -5.07
N ARG A 189 -13.13 8.22 -6.32
CA ARG A 189 -13.37 9.34 -7.24
C ARG A 189 -14.84 9.52 -7.61
N ALA A 190 -15.59 8.45 -7.71
CA ALA A 190 -17.03 8.53 -7.95
C ALA A 190 -17.77 9.12 -6.73
N ALA A 191 -17.24 8.92 -5.53
CA ALA A 191 -17.82 9.43 -4.29
C ALA A 191 -17.43 10.89 -4.00
N ASP A 192 -16.25 11.33 -4.42
CA ASP A 192 -15.72 12.68 -4.18
C ASP A 192 -15.10 13.30 -5.43
N MET A 193 -15.70 14.39 -5.91
CA MET A 193 -15.23 15.12 -7.09
C MET A 193 -14.01 16.04 -6.80
N ALA A 194 -13.79 16.40 -5.53
CA ALA A 194 -12.66 17.24 -5.09
C ALA A 194 -11.45 16.40 -4.65
N PHE A 195 -11.05 15.47 -5.46
CA PHE A 195 -10.16 14.37 -5.16
C PHE A 195 -8.68 14.75 -5.35
N ASP A 196 -8.05 15.33 -4.32
CA ASP A 196 -6.63 15.69 -4.30
C ASP A 196 -5.86 14.82 -3.29
N PRO A 197 -4.83 14.04 -3.72
CA PRO A 197 -4.05 13.19 -2.84
C PRO A 197 -3.27 13.95 -1.76
N LEU A 198 -2.81 15.14 -2.09
CA LEU A 198 -2.02 15.97 -1.15
C LEU A 198 -2.92 16.54 -0.06
N GLN A 199 -4.08 17.08 -0.45
CA GLN A 199 -5.06 17.59 0.50
C GLN A 199 -5.56 16.47 1.43
N ARG A 200 -5.90 15.31 0.90
CA ARG A 200 -6.31 14.16 1.72
C ARG A 200 -5.24 13.74 2.73
N ALA A 201 -3.97 13.72 2.33
CA ALA A 201 -2.87 13.42 3.24
C ALA A 201 -2.67 14.52 4.30
N GLU A 202 -2.90 15.78 3.95
CA GLU A 202 -2.77 16.91 4.86
C GLU A 202 -3.89 16.94 5.92
N GLU A 203 -5.12 16.66 5.51
CA GLU A 203 -6.30 16.67 6.38
C GLU A 203 -6.44 15.40 7.23
N HIS A 204 -5.73 14.31 6.88
CA HIS A 204 -5.83 13.05 7.58
C HIS A 204 -5.23 13.11 8.99
N ASP A 205 -6.05 12.79 9.98
CA ASP A 205 -5.63 12.53 11.37
C ASP A 205 -5.83 11.03 11.65
N PRO A 206 -4.76 10.26 11.94
CA PRO A 206 -4.89 8.82 12.11
C PRO A 206 -5.90 8.44 13.19
N ALA A 207 -6.93 7.69 12.81
CA ALA A 207 -7.98 7.22 13.71
C ALA A 207 -7.51 6.07 14.63
N VAL A 208 -6.26 5.64 14.49
CA VAL A 208 -5.70 4.47 15.17
C VAL A 208 -4.64 4.85 16.20
N ASN A 209 -4.51 4.05 17.24
CA ASN A 209 -3.41 4.19 18.19
C ASN A 209 -2.11 3.69 17.57
N ILE A 210 -1.29 4.60 17.06
CA ILE A 210 -0.03 4.31 16.36
C ILE A 210 1.06 3.67 17.25
N ALA A 211 0.90 3.72 18.56
CA ALA A 211 1.83 3.11 19.51
C ALA A 211 1.34 1.76 20.06
N GLY A 212 0.13 1.35 19.71
CA GLY A 212 -0.50 0.13 20.23
C GLY A 212 -0.22 -1.13 19.42
N ALA A 213 -0.80 -2.24 19.86
CA ALA A 213 -0.86 -3.47 19.07
C ALA A 213 -1.58 -3.22 17.73
N CYS A 214 -1.36 -4.10 16.75
CA CYS A 214 -1.96 -3.96 15.42
C CYS A 214 -3.49 -3.81 15.50
N PRO A 215 -4.05 -2.64 15.18
CA PRO A 215 -5.50 -2.43 15.26
C PRO A 215 -6.23 -3.12 14.09
N PHE A 216 -5.49 -3.52 13.05
CA PHE A 216 -5.99 -4.17 11.83
C PHE A 216 -5.99 -5.70 11.93
N ALA A 217 -5.60 -6.29 13.07
CA ALA A 217 -5.58 -7.74 13.29
C ALA A 217 -6.99 -8.36 13.42
N ARG A 218 -8.03 -7.62 13.05
CA ARG A 218 -9.43 -8.04 13.11
C ARG A 218 -10.12 -7.71 11.81
N TYR A 219 -10.99 -8.63 11.34
CA TYR A 219 -11.87 -8.33 10.23
C TYR A 219 -12.93 -7.28 10.62
N GLN A 220 -13.41 -6.54 9.65
CA GLN A 220 -14.47 -5.57 9.79
C GLN A 220 -15.73 -6.04 9.06
N ILE A 221 -16.88 -6.08 9.73
CA ILE A 221 -18.16 -6.31 9.07
C ILE A 221 -18.61 -4.98 8.45
N VAL A 222 -18.60 -4.92 7.12
CA VAL A 222 -19.01 -3.74 6.35
C VAL A 222 -20.53 -3.73 6.18
N GLN A 223 -21.13 -4.91 5.91
CA GLN A 223 -22.57 -5.07 5.78
C GLN A 223 -22.99 -6.40 6.43
N PRO A 224 -23.95 -6.41 7.33
CA PRO A 224 -24.47 -7.65 7.92
C PRO A 224 -25.42 -8.37 6.96
N GLY A 225 -25.37 -9.70 6.97
CA GLY A 225 -26.27 -10.61 6.25
C GLY A 225 -26.50 -11.87 7.07
N ARG A 226 -27.20 -12.88 6.48
CA ARG A 226 -27.60 -14.09 7.20
C ARG A 226 -27.23 -15.39 6.50
N ASP A 227 -27.21 -15.39 5.17
CA ASP A 227 -27.18 -16.63 4.39
C ASP A 227 -25.77 -17.06 4.03
N VAL A 228 -24.92 -16.10 3.63
CA VAL A 228 -23.51 -16.33 3.25
C VAL A 228 -22.61 -15.21 3.78
N ALA A 229 -21.32 -15.49 3.86
CA ALA A 229 -20.29 -14.47 4.12
C ALA A 229 -19.38 -14.32 2.90
N ILE A 230 -19.17 -13.08 2.47
CA ILE A 230 -18.24 -12.71 1.39
C ILE A 230 -17.10 -11.96 2.02
N LEU A 231 -15.89 -12.49 1.90
CA LEU A 231 -14.67 -11.88 2.41
C LEU A 231 -13.94 -11.21 1.26
N GLY A 232 -13.77 -9.90 1.36
CA GLY A 232 -12.88 -9.10 0.52
C GLY A 232 -11.57 -8.80 1.23
N LEU A 233 -10.53 -8.48 0.46
CA LEU A 233 -9.23 -8.08 0.97
C LEU A 233 -8.66 -6.99 0.08
N GLY A 234 -8.53 -5.77 0.59
CA GLY A 234 -7.96 -4.65 -0.12
C GLY A 234 -8.55 -4.48 -1.53
N ASN A 235 -7.75 -4.66 -2.55
CA ASN A 235 -8.14 -4.48 -3.96
C ASN A 235 -9.31 -5.37 -4.44
N THR A 236 -9.72 -6.38 -3.68
CA THR A 236 -10.88 -7.22 -4.03
C THR A 236 -12.17 -6.77 -3.33
N MET A 237 -12.12 -5.79 -2.43
CA MET A 237 -13.31 -5.28 -1.75
C MET A 237 -14.38 -4.71 -2.71
N PRO A 238 -14.03 -3.96 -3.78
CA PRO A 238 -15.02 -3.53 -4.75
C PRO A 238 -15.81 -4.69 -5.37
N LEU A 239 -15.13 -5.74 -5.81
CA LEU A 239 -15.76 -6.93 -6.36
C LEU A 239 -16.63 -7.65 -5.31
N ALA A 240 -16.15 -7.76 -4.07
CA ALA A 240 -16.91 -8.35 -2.99
C ALA A 240 -18.22 -7.58 -2.72
N ALA A 241 -18.19 -6.26 -2.78
CA ALA A 241 -19.38 -5.41 -2.64
C ALA A 241 -20.36 -5.59 -3.81
N GLU A 242 -19.86 -5.65 -5.06
CA GLU A 242 -20.67 -5.92 -6.25
C GLU A 242 -21.38 -7.28 -6.14
N ILE A 243 -20.66 -8.34 -5.75
CA ILE A 243 -21.26 -9.67 -5.55
C ILE A 243 -22.33 -9.63 -4.44
N THR A 244 -22.05 -8.94 -3.33
CA THR A 244 -23.02 -8.78 -2.23
C THR A 244 -24.30 -8.11 -2.72
N SER A 245 -24.18 -7.07 -3.54
CA SER A 245 -25.32 -6.35 -4.11
C SER A 245 -26.10 -7.21 -5.10
N ALA A 246 -25.42 -7.92 -5.99
CA ALA A 246 -26.05 -8.81 -6.97
C ALA A 246 -26.82 -9.95 -6.30
N LEU A 247 -26.31 -10.51 -5.21
CA LEU A 247 -27.01 -11.56 -4.44
C LEU A 247 -28.28 -11.04 -3.75
N ALA A 248 -28.33 -9.77 -3.40
CA ALA A 248 -29.49 -9.15 -2.77
C ALA A 248 -30.63 -8.84 -3.76
N GLU A 249 -30.35 -8.87 -5.07
CA GLU A 249 -31.36 -8.68 -6.10
C GLU A 249 -32.26 -9.90 -6.18
N ASN A 250 -33.57 -9.67 -6.11
CA ASN A 250 -34.59 -10.71 -6.25
C ASN A 250 -35.09 -10.70 -7.69
N ASP A 251 -34.93 -11.78 -8.42
CA ASP A 251 -35.50 -11.96 -9.75
C ASP A 251 -36.61 -13.01 -9.76
N GLU A 252 -37.27 -13.22 -10.92
CA GLU A 252 -38.38 -14.15 -11.05
C GLU A 252 -37.97 -15.63 -10.81
N GLU A 253 -36.68 -15.96 -10.91
CA GLU A 253 -36.15 -17.32 -10.81
C GLU A 253 -35.48 -17.59 -9.45
N HIS A 254 -34.96 -16.56 -8.75
CA HIS A 254 -34.15 -16.72 -7.54
C HIS A 254 -34.63 -15.84 -6.39
N ALA A 255 -34.67 -16.41 -5.20
CA ALA A 255 -34.88 -15.64 -3.98
C ALA A 255 -33.62 -14.84 -3.63
N ALA A 256 -33.79 -13.62 -3.10
CA ALA A 256 -32.70 -12.79 -2.63
C ALA A 256 -31.90 -13.50 -1.54
N ILE A 257 -30.57 -13.50 -1.68
CA ILE A 257 -29.62 -14.02 -0.70
C ILE A 257 -28.98 -12.84 0.03
N THR A 258 -29.07 -12.86 1.35
CA THR A 258 -28.43 -11.82 2.17
C THR A 258 -27.01 -12.21 2.54
N ALA A 259 -26.04 -11.47 2.04
CA ALA A 259 -24.63 -11.72 2.29
C ALA A 259 -24.06 -10.80 3.38
N THR A 260 -23.27 -11.36 4.31
CA THR A 260 -22.41 -10.58 5.17
C THR A 260 -21.16 -10.20 4.40
N LEU A 261 -20.92 -8.90 4.17
CA LEU A 261 -19.70 -8.40 3.57
C LEU A 261 -18.65 -8.13 4.64
N VAL A 262 -17.48 -8.73 4.49
CA VAL A 262 -16.38 -8.66 5.45
C VAL A 262 -15.13 -8.12 4.77
N ASP A 263 -14.52 -7.08 5.36
CA ASP A 263 -13.17 -6.63 5.02
C ASP A 263 -12.17 -7.34 5.94
N ALA A 264 -11.26 -8.10 5.34
CA ALA A 264 -10.29 -8.87 6.10
C ALA A 264 -9.10 -8.04 6.62
N LEU A 265 -8.85 -6.84 6.07
CA LEU A 265 -7.80 -5.89 6.45
C LEU A 265 -6.36 -6.42 6.37
N GLN A 266 -6.13 -7.66 6.78
CA GLN A 266 -4.82 -8.32 6.77
C GLN A 266 -4.92 -9.80 6.34
N TYR A 267 -3.79 -10.38 5.96
CA TYR A 267 -3.66 -11.80 5.56
C TYR A 267 -2.38 -12.42 6.13
#